data_2ccb0d9cad871fb0194be1f9857232fc
#
_entry.id   2ccb0d9cad871fb0194be1f9857232fc
#
_cell.length_a   1.000
_cell.length_b   1.000
_cell.length_c   1.000
_cell.angle_alpha   90.00
_cell.angle_beta   90.00
_cell.angle_gamma   90.00
#
_symmetry.space_group_name_H-M   'P 1'
#
loop_
_entity.id
_entity.type
_entity.pdbx_description
1 polymer ?
#
loop_
_entity_poly.entity_id
_entity_poly.type
_entity_poly.pdbx_seq_one_letter_code
_entity_poly.pdbx_strand_id
1 'polypeptide(L)'
;MALQSIDPRTGTRVPPNLCALGIMTKAPQPGKVKTRLTPPLTSEEAAQLNTCFLRDLSHSISFACGQSPARGVGIYTPLGSELVYENIFPQDFLLIPQREGNFGQRLAFAVEDLFKAGFESVCLINSDSPTVPAASFAEAAIELANPGDRIVLGPSEDGGYYLIGMKTLHRRVFEEIDWSTQHVFEQTKERATEVGIPVYELAVGLDVDDRTTLAQLCADLFGPNERSTSDLATNTREFLSKIIEREGRGRIWPK
;
A
#
# COMPACT_ATOMS: atom_id res chain seq x y z
N MET A 1 21.96 -7.78 3.29
CA MET A 1 21.95 -7.38 4.73
C MET A 1 20.51 -7.45 5.18
N ALA A 2 20.26 -7.83 6.43
CA ALA A 2 18.91 -7.86 6.98
C ALA A 2 18.29 -6.45 7.00
N LEU A 3 16.99 -6.35 6.70
CA LEU A 3 16.23 -5.10 6.86
C LEU A 3 16.18 -4.72 8.34
N GLN A 4 16.31 -3.43 8.62
CA GLN A 4 16.21 -2.94 9.99
C GLN A 4 14.76 -3.04 10.49
N SER A 5 14.55 -3.84 11.54
CA SER A 5 13.26 -3.88 12.25
C SER A 5 13.22 -2.82 13.35
N ILE A 6 12.10 -2.12 13.45
CA ILE A 6 11.82 -1.14 14.51
C ILE A 6 10.87 -1.78 15.50
N ASP A 7 11.22 -1.74 16.79
CA ASP A 7 10.27 -2.00 17.88
C ASP A 7 9.89 -0.67 18.53
N PRO A 8 8.64 -0.19 18.37
CA PRO A 8 8.18 1.07 18.96
C PRO A 8 8.29 1.14 20.48
N ARG A 9 8.43 -0.03 21.14
CA ARG A 9 8.56 -0.14 22.60
C ARG A 9 9.99 0.07 23.09
N THR A 10 11.00 -0.12 22.25
CA THR A 10 12.42 -0.08 22.64
C THR A 10 13.09 1.29 22.44
N GLY A 11 12.35 2.28 21.93
CA GLY A 11 12.84 3.65 21.78
C GLY A 11 13.82 3.88 20.62
N THR A 12 13.94 2.95 19.67
CA THR A 12 14.65 3.20 18.40
C THR A 12 13.92 4.31 17.66
N ARG A 13 14.56 5.47 17.54
CA ARG A 13 13.96 6.64 16.88
C ARG A 13 14.52 6.81 15.47
N VAL A 14 13.63 7.06 14.53
CA VAL A 14 14.01 7.54 13.20
C VAL A 14 14.47 9.00 13.28
N PRO A 15 15.25 9.50 12.28
CA PRO A 15 15.54 10.92 12.17
C PRO A 15 14.27 11.77 12.18
N PRO A 16 14.30 12.99 12.76
CA PRO A 16 13.14 13.87 12.81
C PRO A 16 12.72 14.34 11.41
N ASN A 17 11.52 14.90 11.32
CA ASN A 17 10.95 15.51 10.11
C ASN A 17 10.76 14.52 8.94
N LEU A 18 10.50 13.24 9.24
CA LEU A 18 10.21 12.24 8.22
C LEU A 18 8.74 11.82 8.24
N CYS A 19 8.17 11.67 7.05
CA CYS A 19 6.92 10.98 6.82
C CYS A 19 7.18 9.46 6.66
N ALA A 20 6.43 8.63 7.37
CA ALA A 20 6.41 7.20 7.10
C ALA A 20 5.53 6.91 5.87
N LEU A 21 6.08 6.30 4.83
CA LEU A 21 5.31 5.69 3.72
C LEU A 21 5.23 4.19 4.00
N GLY A 22 4.19 3.78 4.73
CA GLY A 22 4.06 2.45 5.31
C GLY A 22 3.15 1.52 4.51
N ILE A 23 3.69 0.45 3.92
CA ILE A 23 2.91 -0.58 3.22
C ILE A 23 2.35 -1.56 4.25
N MET A 24 1.02 -1.62 4.37
CA MET A 24 0.31 -2.64 5.14
C MET A 24 0.34 -3.97 4.38
N THR A 25 1.08 -4.95 4.88
CA THR A 25 1.31 -6.18 4.13
C THR A 25 1.19 -7.44 4.97
N LYS A 26 0.77 -8.52 4.33
CA LYS A 26 0.85 -9.89 4.84
C LYS A 26 1.92 -10.65 4.06
N ALA A 27 2.72 -11.46 4.74
CA ALA A 27 3.74 -12.27 4.07
C ALA A 27 3.16 -13.08 2.90
N PRO A 28 3.71 -12.94 1.68
CA PRO A 28 3.22 -13.63 0.49
C PRO A 28 3.37 -15.15 0.63
N GLN A 29 2.27 -15.82 0.94
CA GLN A 29 2.22 -17.28 1.06
C GLN A 29 1.05 -17.83 0.23
N PRO A 30 1.25 -18.94 -0.52
CA PRO A 30 0.19 -19.57 -1.29
C PRO A 30 -1.06 -19.85 -0.46
N GLY A 31 -2.22 -19.47 -0.98
CA GLY A 31 -3.52 -19.61 -0.31
C GLY A 31 -3.77 -18.67 0.88
N LYS A 32 -2.84 -17.75 1.18
CA LYS A 32 -2.97 -16.79 2.30
C LYS A 32 -3.11 -15.33 1.85
N VAL A 33 -2.71 -15.03 0.61
CA VAL A 33 -2.81 -13.70 -0.02
C VAL A 33 -3.49 -13.83 -1.38
N LYS A 34 -4.15 -12.75 -1.83
CA LYS A 34 -4.79 -12.66 -3.16
C LYS A 34 -5.69 -13.86 -3.52
N THR A 35 -6.40 -14.40 -2.54
CA THR A 35 -7.24 -15.60 -2.73
C THR A 35 -8.41 -15.38 -3.68
N ARG A 36 -8.87 -14.13 -3.86
CA ARG A 36 -9.92 -13.77 -4.84
C ARG A 36 -9.42 -13.78 -6.29
N LEU A 37 -8.10 -13.82 -6.50
CA LEU A 37 -7.49 -14.02 -7.80
C LEU A 37 -7.38 -15.53 -8.19
N THR A 38 -7.83 -16.42 -7.35
CA THR A 38 -7.77 -17.89 -7.53
C THR A 38 -9.16 -18.47 -7.68
N PRO A 39 -9.64 -18.84 -8.88
CA PRO A 39 -9.03 -18.63 -10.19
C PRO A 39 -9.13 -17.17 -10.68
N PRO A 40 -8.39 -16.71 -11.72
CA PRO A 40 -7.68 -17.51 -12.74
C PRO A 40 -6.25 -17.92 -12.39
N LEU A 41 -5.63 -17.34 -11.37
CA LEU A 41 -4.29 -17.72 -10.94
C LEU A 41 -4.33 -18.99 -10.07
N THR A 42 -3.21 -19.70 -9.99
CA THR A 42 -3.00 -20.68 -8.92
C THR A 42 -2.66 -19.94 -7.61
N SER A 43 -2.70 -20.65 -6.48
CA SER A 43 -2.32 -20.06 -5.19
C SER A 43 -0.86 -19.58 -5.16
N GLU A 44 0.03 -20.33 -5.83
CA GLU A 44 1.44 -20.00 -5.97
C GLU A 44 1.63 -18.74 -6.83
N GLU A 45 0.93 -18.66 -7.98
CA GLU A 45 0.95 -17.50 -8.86
C GLU A 45 0.39 -16.27 -8.16
N ALA A 46 -0.68 -16.39 -7.39
CA ALA A 46 -1.27 -15.30 -6.61
C ALA A 46 -0.29 -14.77 -5.55
N ALA A 47 0.45 -15.65 -4.86
CA ALA A 47 1.49 -15.25 -3.91
C ALA A 47 2.70 -14.58 -4.61
N GLN A 48 3.11 -15.09 -5.77
CA GLN A 48 4.17 -14.50 -6.57
C GLN A 48 3.76 -13.12 -7.12
N LEU A 49 2.52 -12.96 -7.59
CA LEU A 49 1.98 -11.68 -8.03
C LEU A 49 1.95 -10.66 -6.89
N ASN A 50 1.53 -11.06 -5.69
CA ASN A 50 1.59 -10.20 -4.50
C ASN A 50 3.04 -9.77 -4.18
N THR A 51 4.01 -10.66 -4.35
CA THR A 51 5.44 -10.31 -4.23
C THR A 51 5.85 -9.25 -5.27
N CYS A 52 5.38 -9.38 -6.51
CA CYS A 52 5.63 -8.39 -7.55
C CYS A 52 5.01 -7.03 -7.21
N PHE A 53 3.77 -7.00 -6.72
CA PHE A 53 3.11 -5.78 -6.27
C PHE A 53 3.92 -5.07 -5.18
N LEU A 54 4.38 -5.80 -4.18
CA LEU A 54 5.19 -5.25 -3.09
C LEU A 54 6.52 -4.67 -3.59
N ARG A 55 7.18 -5.33 -4.56
CA ARG A 55 8.40 -4.81 -5.19
C ARG A 55 8.14 -3.51 -5.95
N ASP A 56 7.11 -3.48 -6.77
CA ASP A 56 6.77 -2.31 -7.57
C ASP A 56 6.39 -1.11 -6.68
N LEU A 57 5.53 -1.32 -5.67
CA LEU A 57 5.18 -0.31 -4.68
C LEU A 57 6.41 0.18 -3.91
N SER A 58 7.28 -0.72 -3.45
CA SER A 58 8.44 -0.32 -2.69
C SER A 58 9.46 0.47 -3.52
N HIS A 59 9.60 0.16 -4.82
CA HIS A 59 10.41 0.95 -5.75
C HIS A 59 9.82 2.35 -5.95
N SER A 60 8.50 2.46 -6.18
CA SER A 60 7.81 3.76 -6.30
C SER A 60 7.96 4.59 -5.01
N ILE A 61 7.85 3.97 -3.84
CA ILE A 61 8.04 4.63 -2.55
C ILE A 61 9.49 5.08 -2.35
N SER A 62 10.49 4.23 -2.67
CA SER A 62 11.91 4.64 -2.59
C SER A 62 12.20 5.84 -3.49
N PHE A 63 11.62 5.87 -4.70
CA PHE A 63 11.76 7.02 -5.59
C PHE A 63 11.10 8.28 -5.00
N ALA A 64 9.91 8.17 -4.40
CA ALA A 64 9.23 9.26 -3.70
C ALA A 64 10.05 9.78 -2.50
N CYS A 65 10.71 8.90 -1.75
CA CYS A 65 11.61 9.27 -0.64
C CYS A 65 12.82 10.08 -1.10
N GLY A 66 13.26 9.94 -2.36
CA GLY A 66 14.29 10.79 -2.95
C GLY A 66 13.81 12.21 -3.29
N GLN A 67 12.51 12.46 -3.29
CA GLN A 67 11.88 13.74 -3.66
C GLN A 67 11.16 14.43 -2.49
N SER A 68 11.01 13.77 -1.37
CA SER A 68 10.28 14.25 -0.20
C SER A 68 10.93 13.76 1.10
N PRO A 69 10.74 14.45 2.24
CA PRO A 69 11.25 14.01 3.53
C PRO A 69 10.43 12.80 4.04
N ALA A 70 10.63 11.65 3.43
CA ALA A 70 9.90 10.43 3.73
C ALA A 70 10.81 9.22 3.82
N ARG A 71 10.30 8.13 4.41
CA ARG A 71 10.97 6.83 4.48
C ARG A 71 9.98 5.70 4.29
N GLY A 72 10.37 4.70 3.48
CA GLY A 72 9.61 3.48 3.27
C GLY A 72 9.60 2.57 4.50
N VAL A 73 8.43 2.02 4.83
CA VAL A 73 8.24 1.09 5.96
C VAL A 73 7.37 -0.08 5.52
N GLY A 74 7.79 -1.31 5.77
CA GLY A 74 6.95 -2.50 5.66
C GLY A 74 6.24 -2.76 7.00
N ILE A 75 4.92 -2.63 7.04
CA ILE A 75 4.09 -2.91 8.23
C ILE A 75 3.52 -4.32 8.03
N TYR A 76 4.20 -5.31 8.61
CA TYR A 76 4.05 -6.70 8.21
C TYR A 76 3.31 -7.58 9.22
N THR A 77 2.72 -8.66 8.71
CA THR A 77 2.13 -9.76 9.47
C THR A 77 2.35 -11.09 8.71
N PRO A 78 2.48 -12.25 9.39
CA PRO A 78 2.58 -12.43 10.83
C PRO A 78 3.96 -12.08 11.39
N LEU A 79 4.04 -11.88 12.71
CA LEU A 79 5.32 -11.75 13.42
C LEU A 79 6.21 -12.97 13.14
N GLY A 80 7.52 -12.75 12.93
CA GLY A 80 8.48 -13.81 12.57
C GLY A 80 8.61 -14.06 11.06
N SER A 81 7.95 -13.24 10.21
CA SER A 81 8.08 -13.33 8.75
C SER A 81 9.03 -12.30 8.14
N GLU A 82 9.89 -11.67 8.94
CA GLU A 82 10.80 -10.58 8.55
C GLU A 82 11.70 -10.98 7.38
N LEU A 83 12.25 -12.18 7.41
CA LEU A 83 13.17 -12.70 6.39
C LEU A 83 12.54 -12.78 4.99
N VAL A 84 11.21 -12.92 4.91
CA VAL A 84 10.50 -12.94 3.62
C VAL A 84 10.68 -11.61 2.89
N TYR A 85 10.74 -10.50 3.61
CA TYR A 85 10.79 -9.15 3.05
C TYR A 85 12.18 -8.70 2.62
N GLU A 86 13.26 -9.38 3.06
CA GLU A 86 14.65 -9.07 2.66
C GLU A 86 14.88 -9.13 1.14
N ASN A 87 14.11 -9.99 0.45
CA ASN A 87 14.17 -10.13 -1.00
C ASN A 87 13.03 -9.38 -1.73
N ILE A 88 12.20 -8.64 -1.00
CA ILE A 88 11.06 -7.90 -1.53
C ILE A 88 11.31 -6.40 -1.45
N PHE A 89 11.65 -5.89 -0.27
CA PHE A 89 11.86 -4.47 -0.03
C PHE A 89 13.31 -4.03 -0.26
N PRO A 90 13.54 -2.80 -0.74
CA PRO A 90 14.86 -2.18 -0.79
C PRO A 90 15.50 -2.08 0.60
N GLN A 91 16.84 -2.00 0.64
CA GLN A 91 17.61 -1.99 1.90
C GLN A 91 17.41 -0.76 2.78
N ASP A 92 16.86 0.32 2.22
CA ASP A 92 16.50 1.55 2.93
C ASP A 92 15.15 1.47 3.63
N PHE A 93 14.35 0.40 3.38
CA PHE A 93 13.10 0.18 4.09
C PHE A 93 13.33 -0.26 5.54
N LEU A 94 12.39 0.14 6.38
CA LEU A 94 12.27 -0.34 7.75
C LEU A 94 11.15 -1.36 7.85
N LEU A 95 11.20 -2.23 8.84
CA LEU A 95 10.12 -3.17 9.14
C LEU A 95 9.51 -2.89 10.52
N ILE A 96 8.20 -3.01 10.62
CA ILE A 96 7.46 -2.95 11.88
C ILE A 96 6.35 -4.00 11.87
N PRO A 97 6.18 -4.80 12.93
CA PRO A 97 5.11 -5.80 12.97
C PRO A 97 3.76 -5.15 13.21
N GLN A 98 2.72 -5.68 12.56
CA GLN A 98 1.33 -5.31 12.85
C GLN A 98 0.90 -5.84 14.22
N ARG A 99 0.15 -5.03 14.97
CA ARG A 99 -0.54 -5.48 16.17
C ARG A 99 -1.85 -6.18 15.78
N GLU A 100 -2.29 -7.12 16.62
CA GLU A 100 -3.56 -7.82 16.45
C GLU A 100 -4.75 -6.90 16.71
N GLY A 101 -5.88 -7.18 16.04
CA GLY A 101 -7.13 -6.43 16.13
C GLY A 101 -7.98 -6.58 14.88
N ASN A 102 -9.17 -5.98 14.88
CA ASN A 102 -9.94 -5.83 13.65
C ASN A 102 -9.22 -4.88 12.68
N PHE A 103 -9.71 -4.76 11.43
CA PHE A 103 -8.99 -4.03 10.40
C PHE A 103 -8.75 -2.56 10.77
N GLY A 104 -9.78 -1.82 11.20
CA GLY A 104 -9.64 -0.44 11.64
C GLY A 104 -8.69 -0.26 12.83
N GLN A 105 -8.76 -1.17 13.81
CA GLN A 105 -7.82 -1.16 14.93
C GLN A 105 -6.37 -1.37 14.49
N ARG A 106 -6.12 -2.28 13.54
CA ARG A 106 -4.77 -2.51 13.01
C ARG A 106 -4.21 -1.28 12.30
N LEU A 107 -5.04 -0.55 11.54
CA LEU A 107 -4.66 0.73 10.93
C LEU A 107 -4.31 1.78 12.00
N ALA A 108 -5.19 1.98 12.99
CA ALA A 108 -4.94 2.92 14.08
C ALA A 108 -3.67 2.57 14.88
N PHE A 109 -3.43 1.28 15.13
CA PHE A 109 -2.21 0.82 15.82
C PHE A 109 -0.96 1.03 14.98
N ALA A 110 -1.02 0.83 13.67
CA ALA A 110 0.11 1.09 12.77
C ALA A 110 0.51 2.57 12.79
N VAL A 111 -0.47 3.48 12.72
CA VAL A 111 -0.22 4.92 12.85
C VAL A 111 0.40 5.25 14.22
N GLU A 112 -0.19 4.73 15.30
CA GLU A 112 0.32 4.95 16.66
C GLU A 112 1.78 4.50 16.83
N ASP A 113 2.11 3.31 16.30
CA ASP A 113 3.43 2.71 16.44
C ASP A 113 4.47 3.46 15.59
N LEU A 114 4.10 3.95 14.41
CA LEU A 114 4.97 4.80 13.59
C LEU A 114 5.24 6.17 14.25
N PHE A 115 4.24 6.81 14.87
CA PHE A 115 4.48 8.01 15.66
C PHE A 115 5.39 7.75 16.87
N LYS A 116 5.22 6.61 17.57
CA LYS A 116 6.13 6.21 18.67
C LYS A 116 7.55 5.97 18.19
N ALA A 117 7.74 5.48 16.95
CA ALA A 117 9.05 5.32 16.34
C ALA A 117 9.71 6.67 15.97
N GLY A 118 8.97 7.78 16.03
CA GLY A 118 9.49 9.14 15.86
C GLY A 118 9.19 9.78 14.50
N PHE A 119 8.34 9.16 13.67
CA PHE A 119 7.87 9.81 12.44
C PHE A 119 6.97 11.01 12.77
N GLU A 120 7.08 12.09 12.01
CA GLU A 120 6.29 13.30 12.18
C GLU A 120 4.92 13.23 11.50
N SER A 121 4.84 12.48 10.41
CA SER A 121 3.61 12.16 9.71
C SER A 121 3.64 10.71 9.22
N VAL A 122 2.47 10.16 8.93
CA VAL A 122 2.30 8.76 8.57
C VAL A 122 1.34 8.65 7.40
N CYS A 123 1.73 7.91 6.36
CA CYS A 123 0.84 7.39 5.32
C CYS A 123 0.78 5.87 5.45
N LEU A 124 -0.40 5.30 5.62
CA LEU A 124 -0.63 3.87 5.46
C LEU A 124 -1.05 3.61 4.00
N ILE A 125 -0.39 2.66 3.37
CA ILE A 125 -0.55 2.32 1.96
C ILE A 125 -0.97 0.86 1.87
N ASN A 126 -1.95 0.53 1.01
CA ASN A 126 -2.30 -0.85 0.74
C ASN A 126 -1.19 -1.59 -0.03
N SER A 127 -1.28 -2.91 -0.15
CA SER A 127 -0.31 -3.74 -0.89
C SER A 127 -0.77 -4.11 -2.30
N ASP A 128 -1.84 -3.50 -2.78
CA ASP A 128 -2.68 -4.06 -3.83
C ASP A 128 -2.80 -3.15 -5.06
N SER A 129 -2.16 -1.96 -5.01
CA SER A 129 -2.20 -0.91 -6.03
C SER A 129 -0.81 -0.67 -6.68
N PRO A 130 -0.26 -1.65 -7.45
CA PRO A 130 1.12 -1.61 -7.94
C PRO A 130 1.39 -0.52 -8.99
N THR A 131 0.34 0.08 -9.55
CA THR A 131 0.44 1.10 -10.60
C THR A 131 0.32 2.53 -10.07
N VAL A 132 0.23 2.72 -8.74
CA VAL A 132 0.24 4.06 -8.14
C VAL A 132 1.62 4.70 -8.36
N PRO A 133 1.67 5.90 -8.99
CA PRO A 133 2.94 6.55 -9.31
C PRO A 133 3.62 7.10 -8.06
N ALA A 134 4.95 7.12 -8.08
CA ALA A 134 5.77 7.71 -7.01
C ALA A 134 5.40 9.16 -6.68
N ALA A 135 4.93 9.92 -7.68
CA ALA A 135 4.46 11.29 -7.50
C ALA A 135 3.33 11.40 -6.48
N SER A 136 2.38 10.44 -6.46
CA SER A 136 1.28 10.43 -5.48
C SER A 136 1.78 10.23 -4.04
N PHE A 137 2.79 9.38 -3.84
CA PHE A 137 3.40 9.17 -2.53
C PHE A 137 4.21 10.40 -2.08
N ALA A 138 4.95 11.04 -3.00
CA ALA A 138 5.67 12.28 -2.72
C ALA A 138 4.71 13.43 -2.39
N GLU A 139 3.63 13.57 -3.16
CA GLU A 139 2.58 14.56 -2.93
C GLU A 139 1.93 14.38 -1.55
N ALA A 140 1.60 13.15 -1.14
CA ALA A 140 1.07 12.87 0.19
C ALA A 140 2.02 13.33 1.31
N ALA A 141 3.31 13.02 1.19
CA ALA A 141 4.32 13.41 2.18
C ALA A 141 4.51 14.94 2.23
N ILE A 142 4.50 15.62 1.07
CA ILE A 142 4.60 17.08 0.97
C ILE A 142 3.37 17.76 1.57
N GLU A 143 2.16 17.26 1.26
CA GLU A 143 0.92 17.80 1.81
C GLU A 143 0.86 17.66 3.34
N LEU A 144 1.36 16.57 3.88
CA LEU A 144 1.47 16.39 5.32
C LEU A 144 2.56 17.26 5.95
N ALA A 145 3.58 17.69 5.23
CA ALA A 145 4.58 18.65 5.73
C ALA A 145 4.06 20.09 5.80
N ASN A 146 3.02 20.44 5.04
CA ASN A 146 2.41 21.76 5.07
C ASN A 146 1.78 22.09 6.44
N PRO A 147 1.72 23.38 6.86
CA PRO A 147 1.05 23.77 8.10
C PRO A 147 -0.44 23.37 8.15
N GLY A 148 -0.94 23.17 9.35
CA GLY A 148 -2.32 22.73 9.61
C GLY A 148 -2.46 21.21 9.64
N ASP A 149 -3.49 20.74 10.30
CA ASP A 149 -3.83 19.32 10.39
C ASP A 149 -4.76 18.91 9.25
N ARG A 150 -4.58 17.72 8.70
CA ARG A 150 -5.37 17.17 7.60
C ARG A 150 -5.26 15.66 7.51
N ILE A 151 -6.26 15.05 6.90
CA ILE A 151 -6.17 13.69 6.37
C ILE A 151 -5.84 13.79 4.88
N VAL A 152 -4.88 13.00 4.41
CA VAL A 152 -4.62 12.79 2.98
C VAL A 152 -5.20 11.45 2.58
N LEU A 153 -6.06 11.40 1.57
CA LEU A 153 -6.65 10.17 1.05
C LEU A 153 -6.29 9.97 -0.43
N GLY A 154 -5.81 8.79 -0.76
CA GLY A 154 -5.65 8.33 -2.14
C GLY A 154 -6.77 7.35 -2.48
N PRO A 155 -7.85 7.78 -3.16
CA PRO A 155 -9.01 6.95 -3.44
C PRO A 155 -8.69 5.80 -4.40
N SER A 156 -9.40 4.67 -4.27
CA SER A 156 -9.39 3.55 -5.20
C SER A 156 -10.71 3.46 -5.96
N GLU A 157 -10.67 2.90 -7.19
CA GLU A 157 -11.85 2.77 -8.05
C GLU A 157 -12.97 1.91 -7.44
N ASP A 158 -12.65 1.03 -6.49
CA ASP A 158 -13.59 0.15 -5.79
C ASP A 158 -14.38 0.83 -4.64
N GLY A 159 -14.12 2.14 -4.39
CA GLY A 159 -14.72 2.90 -3.29
C GLY A 159 -13.99 2.80 -1.97
N GLY A 160 -12.80 2.19 -1.96
CA GLY A 160 -11.81 2.22 -0.89
C GLY A 160 -10.78 3.33 -1.05
N TYR A 161 -9.62 3.14 -0.46
CA TYR A 161 -8.46 3.99 -0.67
C TYR A 161 -7.15 3.17 -0.65
N TYR A 162 -6.22 3.55 -1.50
CA TYR A 162 -4.88 2.95 -1.50
C TYR A 162 -3.94 3.61 -0.50
N LEU A 163 -4.26 4.82 -0.03
CA LEU A 163 -3.47 5.56 0.93
C LEU A 163 -4.36 6.35 1.88
N ILE A 164 -4.02 6.33 3.18
CA ILE A 164 -4.50 7.29 4.18
C ILE A 164 -3.31 7.87 4.94
N GLY A 165 -3.21 9.21 4.99
CA GLY A 165 -2.12 9.93 5.64
C GLY A 165 -2.59 10.93 6.68
N MET A 166 -1.77 11.15 7.75
CA MET A 166 -2.08 12.10 8.82
C MET A 166 -0.84 12.51 9.61
N LYS A 167 -0.90 13.67 10.30
CA LYS A 167 0.12 14.15 11.24
C LYS A 167 -0.20 13.86 12.70
N THR A 168 -1.47 13.68 12.99
CA THR A 168 -1.98 13.40 14.32
C THR A 168 -2.88 12.18 14.22
N LEU A 169 -2.83 11.27 15.18
CA LEU A 169 -3.69 10.11 15.17
C LEU A 169 -5.15 10.48 15.43
N HIS A 170 -5.95 10.48 14.38
CA HIS A 170 -7.40 10.65 14.43
C HIS A 170 -8.07 9.28 14.41
N ARG A 171 -8.25 8.64 15.59
CA ARG A 171 -8.83 7.28 15.66
C ARG A 171 -10.21 7.19 15.03
N ARG A 172 -11.00 8.28 15.10
CA ARG A 172 -12.36 8.32 14.56
C ARG A 172 -12.46 7.95 13.09
N VAL A 173 -11.45 8.28 12.26
CA VAL A 173 -11.45 7.96 10.83
C VAL A 173 -11.34 6.46 10.54
N PHE A 174 -11.05 5.64 11.54
CA PHE A 174 -10.98 4.18 11.44
C PHE A 174 -12.14 3.48 12.17
N GLU A 175 -13.05 4.22 12.79
CA GLU A 175 -14.15 3.70 13.59
C GLU A 175 -15.46 3.75 12.81
N GLU A 176 -16.33 2.74 13.02
CA GLU A 176 -17.63 2.65 12.35
C GLU A 176 -17.54 2.77 10.82
N ILE A 177 -16.58 2.05 10.24
CA ILE A 177 -16.35 1.91 8.82
C ILE A 177 -16.78 0.51 8.39
N ASP A 178 -17.59 0.42 7.33
CA ASP A 178 -18.00 -0.84 6.72
C ASP A 178 -16.88 -1.37 5.80
N TRP A 179 -15.83 -1.89 6.44
CA TRP A 179 -14.63 -2.37 5.75
C TRP A 179 -14.94 -3.41 4.67
N SER A 180 -14.18 -3.37 3.57
CA SER A 180 -14.33 -4.23 2.39
C SER A 180 -15.64 -3.98 1.62
N THR A 181 -16.16 -2.77 1.66
CA THR A 181 -17.29 -2.31 0.85
C THR A 181 -16.91 -1.06 0.05
N GLN A 182 -17.71 -0.72 -0.94
CA GLN A 182 -17.58 0.51 -1.74
C GLN A 182 -17.81 1.81 -0.96
N HIS A 183 -18.18 1.74 0.32
CA HIS A 183 -18.53 2.90 1.15
C HIS A 183 -17.36 3.39 2.01
N VAL A 184 -16.23 2.67 2.04
CA VAL A 184 -15.07 2.93 2.91
C VAL A 184 -14.55 4.35 2.74
N PHE A 185 -14.35 4.81 1.50
CA PHE A 185 -13.81 6.14 1.20
C PHE A 185 -14.74 7.25 1.73
N GLU A 186 -16.01 7.20 1.38
CA GLU A 186 -16.97 8.24 1.81
C GLU A 186 -17.19 8.22 3.32
N GLN A 187 -17.32 7.05 3.94
CA GLN A 187 -17.45 6.95 5.40
C GLN A 187 -16.20 7.51 6.12
N THR A 188 -14.99 7.27 5.60
CA THR A 188 -13.76 7.84 6.17
C THR A 188 -13.78 9.38 6.11
N LYS A 189 -14.26 9.97 5.01
CA LYS A 189 -14.45 11.43 4.86
C LYS A 189 -15.51 11.98 5.83
N GLU A 190 -16.62 11.27 6.01
CA GLU A 190 -17.63 11.61 7.01
C GLU A 190 -17.01 11.64 8.42
N ARG A 191 -16.24 10.60 8.80
CA ARG A 191 -15.55 10.56 10.11
C ARG A 191 -14.54 11.71 10.28
N ALA A 192 -13.81 12.08 9.22
CA ALA A 192 -12.93 13.25 9.24
C ALA A 192 -13.71 14.55 9.46
N THR A 193 -14.86 14.69 8.81
CA THR A 193 -15.75 15.84 8.96
C THR A 193 -16.31 15.94 10.38
N GLU A 194 -16.71 14.82 11.00
CA GLU A 194 -17.19 14.77 12.38
C GLU A 194 -16.18 15.34 13.40
N VAL A 195 -14.90 15.15 13.14
CA VAL A 195 -13.80 15.65 14.01
C VAL A 195 -13.23 16.97 13.52
N GLY A 196 -13.82 17.59 12.50
CA GLY A 196 -13.44 18.91 12.00
C GLY A 196 -12.09 18.93 11.25
N ILE A 197 -11.63 17.80 10.71
CA ILE A 197 -10.35 17.70 10.01
C ILE A 197 -10.57 17.73 8.48
N PRO A 198 -9.91 18.64 7.74
CA PRO A 198 -10.03 18.69 6.29
C PRO A 198 -9.39 17.48 5.63
N VAL A 199 -9.95 17.04 4.51
CA VAL A 199 -9.43 15.96 3.68
C VAL A 199 -8.81 16.54 2.41
N TYR A 200 -7.58 16.11 2.11
CA TYR A 200 -6.91 16.34 0.83
C TYR A 200 -6.96 15.02 0.02
N GLU A 201 -7.46 15.10 -1.21
CA GLU A 201 -7.64 13.93 -2.06
C GLU A 201 -6.54 13.88 -3.14
N LEU A 202 -5.88 12.73 -3.23
CA LEU A 202 -4.91 12.42 -4.30
C LEU A 202 -5.62 11.88 -5.55
N ALA A 203 -4.87 11.66 -6.61
CA ALA A 203 -5.37 10.97 -7.80
C ALA A 203 -5.86 9.56 -7.47
N VAL A 204 -6.91 9.12 -8.19
CA VAL A 204 -7.50 7.76 -8.04
C VAL A 204 -6.50 6.70 -8.48
N GLY A 205 -6.40 5.60 -7.73
CA GLY A 205 -5.59 4.42 -8.04
C GLY A 205 -6.43 3.18 -8.34
N LEU A 206 -5.82 2.19 -8.99
CA LEU A 206 -6.41 0.88 -9.21
C LEU A 206 -5.98 -0.07 -8.09
N ASP A 207 -6.97 -0.65 -7.41
CA ASP A 207 -6.77 -1.76 -6.45
C ASP A 207 -7.07 -3.10 -7.14
N VAL A 208 -6.12 -4.03 -7.08
CA VAL A 208 -6.20 -5.30 -7.81
C VAL A 208 -6.53 -6.44 -6.87
N ASP A 209 -7.83 -6.67 -6.64
CA ASP A 209 -8.29 -7.62 -5.65
C ASP A 209 -9.01 -8.85 -6.22
N ASP A 210 -9.54 -8.75 -7.43
CA ASP A 210 -10.33 -9.82 -8.05
C ASP A 210 -9.99 -10.00 -9.53
N ARG A 211 -10.70 -10.93 -10.17
CA ARG A 211 -10.53 -11.24 -11.60
C ARG A 211 -10.80 -10.03 -12.51
N THR A 212 -11.74 -9.18 -12.14
CA THR A 212 -12.13 -8.01 -12.97
C THR A 212 -11.01 -6.97 -12.94
N THR A 213 -10.53 -6.63 -11.76
CA THR A 213 -9.44 -5.67 -11.57
C THR A 213 -8.08 -6.22 -12.07
N LEU A 214 -7.87 -7.55 -12.02
CA LEU A 214 -6.72 -8.18 -12.69
C LEU A 214 -6.79 -8.02 -14.22
N ALA A 215 -7.97 -8.22 -14.82
CA ALA A 215 -8.15 -8.02 -16.26
C ALA A 215 -7.95 -6.55 -16.67
N GLN A 216 -8.40 -5.61 -15.83
CA GLN A 216 -8.14 -4.18 -16.02
C GLN A 216 -6.64 -3.86 -15.95
N LEU A 217 -5.94 -4.36 -14.93
CA LEU A 217 -4.48 -4.22 -14.84
C LEU A 217 -3.78 -4.75 -16.10
N CYS A 218 -4.20 -5.92 -16.59
CA CYS A 218 -3.65 -6.47 -17.83
C CYS A 218 -3.94 -5.55 -19.05
N ALA A 219 -5.13 -4.95 -19.12
CA ALA A 219 -5.47 -4.00 -20.18
C ALA A 219 -4.61 -2.74 -20.12
N ASP A 220 -4.32 -2.23 -18.92
CA ASP A 220 -3.47 -1.06 -18.71
C ASP A 220 -2.00 -1.35 -19.03
N LEU A 221 -1.51 -2.57 -18.72
CA LEU A 221 -0.11 -2.96 -18.96
C LEU A 221 0.18 -3.44 -20.39
N PHE A 222 -0.79 -4.04 -21.09
CA PHE A 222 -0.58 -4.73 -22.36
C PHE A 222 -1.53 -4.29 -23.48
N GLY A 223 -2.43 -3.36 -23.20
CA GLY A 223 -3.42 -2.87 -24.19
C GLY A 223 -2.83 -1.89 -25.20
N PRO A 224 -3.57 -1.60 -26.29
CA PRO A 224 -3.12 -0.68 -27.36
C PRO A 224 -2.99 0.78 -26.89
N ASN A 225 -3.61 1.14 -25.77
CA ASN A 225 -3.48 2.43 -25.11
C ASN A 225 -2.49 2.32 -23.94
N GLU A 226 -1.33 1.68 -24.13
CA GLU A 226 -0.27 1.67 -23.14
C GLU A 226 -0.10 3.07 -22.56
N ARG A 227 -0.82 3.33 -21.46
CA ARG A 227 -0.55 4.52 -20.66
C ARG A 227 0.86 4.37 -20.15
N SER A 228 1.53 5.46 -19.90
CA SER A 228 2.85 5.60 -19.30
C SER A 228 3.06 4.79 -17.98
N THR A 229 2.25 3.79 -17.73
CA THR A 229 2.29 2.88 -16.57
C THR A 229 3.28 1.72 -16.76
N SER A 230 3.81 1.53 -17.96
CA SER A 230 4.77 0.45 -18.26
C SER A 230 5.99 0.47 -17.33
N ASP A 231 6.41 1.65 -16.91
CA ASP A 231 7.57 1.84 -16.03
C ASP A 231 7.23 1.72 -14.53
N LEU A 232 5.93 1.75 -14.17
CA LEU A 232 5.49 1.80 -12.77
C LEU A 232 5.34 0.42 -12.12
N ALA A 233 5.04 -0.61 -12.90
CA ALA A 233 4.76 -1.96 -12.41
C ALA A 233 5.60 -3.02 -13.15
N THR A 234 6.91 -2.81 -13.23
CA THR A 234 7.83 -3.63 -14.02
C THR A 234 7.85 -5.10 -13.60
N ASN A 235 7.92 -5.38 -12.30
CA ASN A 235 7.92 -6.76 -11.79
C ASN A 235 6.58 -7.46 -12.07
N THR A 236 5.49 -6.75 -11.89
CA THR A 236 4.12 -7.22 -12.17
C THR A 236 3.95 -7.52 -13.66
N ARG A 237 4.37 -6.59 -14.52
CA ARG A 237 4.32 -6.75 -15.98
C ARG A 237 5.12 -7.97 -16.44
N GLU A 238 6.36 -8.11 -15.98
CA GLU A 238 7.21 -9.26 -16.32
C GLU A 238 6.59 -10.59 -15.89
N PHE A 239 6.03 -10.63 -14.70
CA PHE A 239 5.38 -11.84 -14.18
C PHE A 239 4.14 -12.23 -15.01
N LEU A 240 3.26 -11.26 -15.28
CA LEU A 240 2.05 -11.49 -16.07
C LEU A 240 2.37 -11.83 -17.55
N SER A 241 3.41 -11.22 -18.13
CA SER A 241 3.90 -11.58 -19.47
C SER A 241 4.26 -13.06 -19.57
N LYS A 242 4.98 -13.60 -18.58
CA LYS A 242 5.35 -15.03 -18.55
C LYS A 242 4.13 -15.97 -18.50
N ILE A 243 3.07 -15.57 -17.81
CA ILE A 243 1.82 -16.34 -17.80
C ILE A 243 1.14 -16.27 -19.16
N ILE A 244 1.08 -15.08 -19.77
CA ILE A 244 0.47 -14.87 -21.10
C ILE A 244 1.22 -15.66 -22.17
N GLU A 245 2.55 -15.65 -22.16
CA GLU A 245 3.39 -16.40 -23.09
C GLU A 245 3.20 -17.92 -22.96
N ARG A 246 3.07 -18.42 -21.74
CA ARG A 246 2.93 -19.86 -21.46
C ARG A 246 1.54 -20.40 -21.76
N GLU A 247 0.47 -19.65 -21.45
CA GLU A 247 -0.89 -20.16 -21.41
C GLU A 247 -1.90 -19.35 -22.25
N GLY A 248 -1.42 -18.28 -22.86
CA GLY A 248 -2.24 -17.34 -23.62
C GLY A 248 -2.96 -16.32 -22.73
N ARG A 249 -3.24 -15.15 -23.28
CA ARG A 249 -3.84 -14.04 -22.55
C ARG A 249 -5.24 -14.33 -22.01
N GLY A 250 -6.00 -15.21 -22.66
CA GLY A 250 -7.39 -15.50 -22.31
C GLY A 250 -7.58 -16.10 -20.91
N ARG A 251 -6.52 -16.62 -20.30
CA ARG A 251 -6.55 -17.12 -18.93
C ARG A 251 -6.75 -15.99 -17.91
N ILE A 252 -5.96 -14.92 -17.98
CA ILE A 252 -5.94 -13.83 -16.99
C ILE A 252 -6.55 -12.54 -17.54
N TRP A 253 -6.67 -12.43 -18.85
CA TRP A 253 -7.19 -11.26 -19.55
C TRP A 253 -8.13 -11.70 -20.68
N PRO A 254 -9.36 -12.16 -20.36
CA PRO A 254 -10.36 -12.52 -21.37
C PRO A 254 -10.78 -11.29 -22.16
N LYS A 255 -11.23 -11.54 -23.43
CA LYS A 255 -11.79 -10.51 -24.31
C LYS A 255 -13.12 -10.00 -23.76
#